data_6ae75466e521fa1da56bb87d37f47279
#
_entry.id   6ae75466e521fa1da56bb87d37f47279
#
_cell.length_a   1.000
_cell.length_b   1.000
_cell.length_c   1.000
_cell.angle_alpha   90.00
_cell.angle_beta   90.00
_cell.angle_gamma   90.00
#
_symmetry.space_group_name_H-M   'P 1'
#
loop_
_entity.id
_entity.type
_entity.pdbx_description
1 polymer ?
#
loop_
_entity_poly.entity_id
_entity_poly.type
_entity_poly.pdbx_seq_one_letter_code
_entity_poly.pdbx_strand_id
1 'polypeptide(L)'
;MKKGRAGTMTHDYKRHGTTTLFAALNVLDGTVIGRNMQRHRHQEFIRFLNTIEAQVPAKKAIHVILDNYAAHKHPKVRAWLDRHERFSFHFTPTSCSWLNAVEGFFAKLSKRRLKRGVFRSVVDLQAAINRFVTETNQMPKPFTWTADPDKIIAAVKRGHQVLDSIH
;
A
#
# COMPACT_ATOMS: atom_id res chain seq x y z
N MET A 1 -41.62 17.74 -38.86
CA MET A 1 -41.41 16.83 -37.72
C MET A 1 -39.92 16.86 -37.37
N LYS A 2 -39.51 17.46 -36.23
CA LYS A 2 -38.12 17.46 -35.76
C LYS A 2 -37.88 16.21 -34.91
N LYS A 3 -36.89 15.41 -35.30
CA LYS A 3 -36.46 14.21 -34.55
C LYS A 3 -35.96 14.63 -33.15
N GLY A 4 -36.52 14.02 -32.10
CA GLY A 4 -36.12 14.25 -30.70
C GLY A 4 -34.69 13.79 -30.44
N ARG A 5 -33.88 14.67 -29.81
CA ARG A 5 -32.59 14.32 -29.25
C ARG A 5 -32.82 13.38 -28.06
N ALA A 6 -32.19 12.20 -28.07
CA ALA A 6 -32.12 11.34 -26.91
C ALA A 6 -31.42 12.11 -25.78
N GLY A 7 -32.11 12.29 -24.67
CA GLY A 7 -31.53 12.90 -23.48
C GLY A 7 -30.37 12.04 -22.95
N THR A 8 -29.19 12.62 -22.85
CA THR A 8 -28.04 12.02 -22.17
C THR A 8 -28.41 11.90 -20.70
N MET A 9 -28.62 10.68 -20.22
CA MET A 9 -28.70 10.42 -18.77
C MET A 9 -27.33 10.74 -18.16
N THR A 10 -27.21 11.90 -17.52
CA THR A 10 -26.10 12.20 -16.63
C THR A 10 -26.25 11.27 -15.42
N HIS A 11 -25.38 10.26 -15.33
CA HIS A 11 -25.21 9.51 -14.09
C HIS A 11 -24.68 10.47 -13.03
N ASP A 12 -25.53 10.88 -12.12
CA ASP A 12 -25.18 11.71 -10.97
C ASP A 12 -24.27 10.87 -10.06
N TYR A 13 -22.96 11.08 -10.20
CA TYR A 13 -21.96 10.36 -9.41
C TYR A 13 -21.89 10.98 -8.01
N LYS A 14 -22.68 10.45 -7.08
CA LYS A 14 -22.59 10.82 -5.67
C LYS A 14 -21.28 10.31 -5.05
N ARG A 15 -20.35 11.21 -4.76
CA ARG A 15 -19.14 10.93 -3.99
C ARG A 15 -19.53 10.72 -2.52
N HIS A 16 -19.44 9.48 -2.04
CA HIS A 16 -19.76 9.10 -0.66
C HIS A 16 -18.55 9.25 0.30
N GLY A 17 -17.50 9.94 -0.12
CA GLY A 17 -16.26 10.14 0.62
C GLY A 17 -15.12 9.21 0.19
N THR A 18 -13.98 9.35 0.85
CA THR A 18 -12.76 8.57 0.57
C THR A 18 -12.17 8.02 1.85
N THR A 19 -11.47 6.89 1.76
CA THR A 19 -10.63 6.34 2.83
C THR A 19 -9.26 5.98 2.27
N THR A 20 -8.26 5.99 3.14
CA THR A 20 -6.90 5.53 2.82
C THR A 20 -6.64 4.24 3.56
N LEU A 21 -6.24 3.19 2.85
CA LEU A 21 -5.76 1.95 3.47
C LEU A 21 -4.25 1.99 3.59
N PHE A 22 -3.74 1.91 4.83
CA PHE A 22 -2.37 1.52 5.11
C PHE A 22 -2.33 0.00 5.27
N ALA A 23 -1.39 -0.66 4.61
CA ALA A 23 -1.21 -2.09 4.71
C ALA A 23 0.27 -2.48 4.75
N ALA A 24 0.61 -3.44 5.59
CA ALA A 24 1.91 -4.08 5.63
C ALA A 24 1.74 -5.59 5.43
N LEU A 25 2.47 -6.16 4.48
CA LEU A 25 2.52 -7.59 4.22
C LEU A 25 3.73 -8.18 4.92
N ASN A 26 3.53 -9.14 5.81
CA ASN A 26 4.60 -9.96 6.30
C ASN A 26 5.01 -10.98 5.23
N VAL A 27 6.20 -10.80 4.65
CA VAL A 27 6.68 -11.65 3.56
C VAL A 27 6.97 -13.08 3.98
N LEU A 28 7.21 -13.31 5.28
CA LEU A 28 7.57 -14.63 5.83
C LEU A 28 6.36 -15.57 5.94
N ASP A 29 5.20 -15.06 6.30
CA ASP A 29 3.99 -15.87 6.51
C ASP A 29 2.81 -15.46 5.64
N GLY A 30 2.89 -14.30 4.97
CA GLY A 30 1.84 -13.78 4.08
C GLY A 30 0.69 -13.08 4.81
N THR A 31 0.80 -12.86 6.12
CA THR A 31 -0.21 -12.09 6.86
C THR A 31 -0.15 -10.61 6.54
N VAL A 32 -1.30 -9.95 6.65
CA VAL A 32 -1.44 -8.52 6.34
C VAL A 32 -1.94 -7.77 7.58
N ILE A 33 -1.23 -6.74 7.98
CA ILE A 33 -1.71 -5.74 8.93
C ILE A 33 -2.31 -4.60 8.10
N GLY A 34 -3.61 -4.35 8.26
CA GLY A 34 -4.32 -3.28 7.53
C GLY A 34 -4.98 -2.29 8.48
N ARG A 35 -4.96 -1.00 8.11
CA ARG A 35 -5.65 0.05 8.85
C ARG A 35 -6.22 1.11 7.93
N ASN A 36 -7.54 1.32 7.99
CA ASN A 36 -8.21 2.41 7.30
C ASN A 36 -8.01 3.72 8.04
N MET A 37 -7.67 4.78 7.32
CA MET A 37 -7.48 6.14 7.85
C MET A 37 -8.07 7.16 6.89
N GLN A 38 -8.30 8.38 7.38
CA GLN A 38 -8.91 9.44 6.57
C GLN A 38 -7.94 10.06 5.55
N ARG A 39 -6.64 10.09 5.88
CA ARG A 39 -5.61 10.77 5.08
C ARG A 39 -4.34 9.94 4.99
N HIS A 40 -3.49 10.29 4.00
CA HIS A 40 -2.19 9.65 3.77
C HIS A 40 -1.05 10.63 4.08
N ARG A 41 -0.90 10.98 5.36
CA ARG A 41 0.15 11.90 5.84
C ARG A 41 1.09 11.18 6.79
N HIS A 42 2.19 11.83 7.17
CA HIS A 42 3.15 11.29 8.14
C HIS A 42 2.53 10.93 9.49
N GLN A 43 1.50 11.67 9.96
CA GLN A 43 0.83 11.35 11.22
C GLN A 43 0.09 10.02 11.16
N GLU A 44 -0.65 9.79 10.09
CA GLU A 44 -1.34 8.52 9.84
C GLU A 44 -0.33 7.38 9.66
N PHE A 45 0.77 7.64 8.98
CA PHE A 45 1.84 6.66 8.82
C PHE A 45 2.46 6.28 10.19
N ILE A 46 2.78 7.23 11.07
CA ILE A 46 3.27 6.96 12.42
C ILE A 46 2.25 6.13 13.23
N ARG A 47 0.97 6.46 13.14
CA ARG A 47 -0.10 5.65 13.79
C ARG A 47 -0.13 4.22 13.26
N PHE A 48 0.15 4.05 11.98
CA PHE A 48 0.22 2.72 11.37
C PHE A 48 1.46 1.95 11.83
N LEU A 49 2.62 2.59 11.95
CA LEU A 49 3.83 1.99 12.52
C LEU A 49 3.61 1.51 13.95
N ASN A 50 2.92 2.31 14.79
CA ASN A 50 2.53 1.90 16.14
C ASN A 50 1.59 0.68 16.12
N THR A 51 0.73 0.56 15.10
CA THR A 51 -0.13 -0.63 14.93
C THR A 51 0.71 -1.87 14.61
N ILE A 52 1.72 -1.75 13.74
CA ILE A 52 2.65 -2.84 13.43
C ILE A 52 3.42 -3.23 14.70
N GLU A 53 3.93 -2.26 15.42
CA GLU A 53 4.69 -2.49 16.66
C GLU A 53 3.88 -3.28 17.69
N ALA A 54 2.61 -2.93 17.88
CA ALA A 54 1.72 -3.61 18.83
C ALA A 54 1.38 -5.05 18.42
N GLN A 55 1.41 -5.37 17.12
CA GLN A 55 1.04 -6.71 16.62
C GLN A 55 2.25 -7.64 16.45
N VAL A 56 3.46 -7.11 16.36
CA VAL A 56 4.66 -7.92 16.20
C VAL A 56 5.28 -8.20 17.58
N PRO A 57 5.59 -9.47 17.93
CA PRO A 57 6.19 -9.83 19.22
C PRO A 57 7.41 -8.95 19.56
N ALA A 58 7.51 -8.49 20.80
CA ALA A 58 8.48 -7.50 21.26
C ALA A 58 9.95 -7.86 20.99
N LYS A 59 10.27 -9.16 20.99
CA LYS A 59 11.65 -9.68 20.79
C LYS A 59 12.07 -9.73 19.31
N LYS A 60 11.16 -9.42 18.34
CA LYS A 60 11.49 -9.49 16.92
C LYS A 60 11.93 -8.12 16.40
N ALA A 61 13.01 -8.10 15.63
CA ALA A 61 13.35 -6.95 14.78
C ALA A 61 12.34 -6.82 13.64
N ILE A 62 12.08 -5.59 13.19
CA ILE A 62 11.12 -5.28 12.14
C ILE A 62 11.86 -4.55 11.01
N HIS A 63 12.03 -5.23 9.89
CA HIS A 63 12.56 -4.64 8.66
C HIS A 63 11.38 -4.22 7.76
N VAL A 64 11.23 -2.92 7.55
CA VAL A 64 10.12 -2.36 6.74
C VAL A 64 10.65 -1.94 5.38
N ILE A 65 10.13 -2.57 4.33
CA ILE A 65 10.42 -2.18 2.94
C ILE A 65 9.37 -1.15 2.51
N LEU A 66 9.83 0.00 2.03
CA LEU A 66 9.02 1.18 1.75
C LEU A 66 9.34 1.73 0.36
N ASP A 67 8.35 2.35 -0.28
CA ASP A 67 8.59 3.22 -1.42
C ASP A 67 9.16 4.58 -0.98
N ASN A 68 9.58 5.38 -1.95
CA ASN A 68 10.19 6.69 -1.74
C ASN A 68 9.16 7.82 -1.48
N TYR A 69 7.95 7.50 -1.02
CA TYR A 69 6.92 8.52 -0.77
C TYR A 69 7.35 9.52 0.32
N ALA A 70 7.10 10.81 0.08
CA ALA A 70 7.59 11.91 0.93
C ALA A 70 7.15 11.79 2.40
N ALA A 71 5.94 11.28 2.67
CA ALA A 71 5.45 11.10 4.03
C ALA A 71 6.30 10.10 4.85
N HIS A 72 6.93 9.11 4.20
CA HIS A 72 7.80 8.13 4.84
C HIS A 72 9.15 8.73 5.29
N LYS A 73 9.58 9.81 4.63
CA LYS A 73 10.86 10.50 4.90
C LYS A 73 10.70 11.73 5.78
N HIS A 74 9.50 12.02 6.26
CA HIS A 74 9.22 13.22 7.06
C HIS A 74 10.05 13.22 8.37
N PRO A 75 10.57 14.40 8.83
CA PRO A 75 11.38 14.48 10.05
C PRO A 75 10.75 13.85 11.29
N LYS A 76 9.43 13.96 11.46
CA LYS A 76 8.71 13.31 12.58
C LYS A 76 8.71 11.78 12.49
N VAL A 77 8.75 11.20 11.28
CA VAL A 77 8.89 9.74 11.08
C VAL A 77 10.31 9.31 11.44
N ARG A 78 11.33 10.09 11.07
CA ARG A 78 12.71 9.83 11.47
C ARG A 78 12.87 9.89 12.98
N ALA A 79 12.35 10.94 13.64
CA ALA A 79 12.37 11.07 15.10
C ALA A 79 11.58 9.94 15.81
N TRP A 80 10.56 9.37 15.17
CA TRP A 80 9.88 8.16 15.65
C TRP A 80 10.80 6.95 15.54
N LEU A 81 11.45 6.76 14.39
CA LEU A 81 12.36 5.64 14.12
C LEU A 81 13.54 5.62 15.11
N ASP A 82 14.11 6.80 15.39
CA ASP A 82 15.24 6.94 16.34
C ASP A 82 14.91 6.43 17.76
N ARG A 83 13.61 6.39 18.12
CA ARG A 83 13.14 5.90 19.43
C ARG A 83 12.65 4.45 19.40
N HIS A 84 12.68 3.80 18.23
CA HIS A 84 12.16 2.44 18.02
C HIS A 84 13.24 1.57 17.38
N GLU A 85 14.30 1.29 18.13
CA GLU A 85 15.53 0.60 17.68
C GLU A 85 15.28 -0.75 16.98
N ARG A 86 14.16 -1.39 17.27
CA ARG A 86 13.77 -2.65 16.60
C ARG A 86 13.29 -2.49 15.16
N PHE A 87 13.06 -1.23 14.70
CA PHE A 87 12.65 -0.93 13.34
C PHE A 87 13.84 -0.53 12.48
N SER A 88 13.90 -1.08 11.27
CA SER A 88 14.84 -0.70 10.21
C SER A 88 14.08 -0.44 8.92
N PHE A 89 14.28 0.74 8.30
CA PHE A 89 13.64 1.11 7.05
C PHE A 89 14.54 0.84 5.86
N HIS A 90 14.00 0.20 4.84
CA HIS A 90 14.65 -0.11 3.57
C HIS A 90 13.82 0.50 2.44
N PHE A 91 14.34 1.54 1.79
CA PHE A 91 13.64 2.21 0.71
C PHE A 91 13.90 1.49 -0.61
N THR A 92 12.83 1.24 -1.39
CA THR A 92 12.99 0.74 -2.75
C THR A 92 13.64 1.81 -3.63
N PRO A 93 14.44 1.43 -4.65
CA PRO A 93 14.97 2.38 -5.61
C PRO A 93 13.86 3.20 -6.28
N THR A 94 14.17 4.42 -6.72
CA THR A 94 13.24 5.26 -7.47
C THR A 94 12.75 4.51 -8.70
N SER A 95 11.46 4.62 -9.00
CA SER A 95 10.80 3.92 -10.13
C SER A 95 10.76 2.38 -10.02
N CYS A 96 11.06 1.81 -8.85
CA CYS A 96 11.03 0.37 -8.59
C CYS A 96 9.98 -0.02 -7.55
N SER A 97 8.83 0.65 -7.52
CA SER A 97 7.71 0.35 -6.59
C SER A 97 7.23 -1.11 -6.69
N TRP A 98 7.38 -1.74 -7.86
CA TRP A 98 7.08 -3.16 -8.08
C TRP A 98 7.92 -4.13 -7.22
N LEU A 99 9.04 -3.67 -6.64
CA LEU A 99 9.78 -4.41 -5.62
C LEU A 99 9.06 -4.45 -4.27
N ASN A 100 8.02 -3.62 -4.08
CA ASN A 100 7.24 -3.63 -2.86
C ASN A 100 6.16 -4.73 -2.93
N ALA A 101 6.40 -5.83 -2.21
CA ALA A 101 5.53 -7.01 -2.24
C ALA A 101 4.06 -6.71 -1.90
N VAL A 102 3.77 -5.66 -1.12
CA VAL A 102 2.41 -5.25 -0.75
C VAL A 102 1.57 -4.79 -1.95
N GLU A 103 2.19 -4.37 -3.06
CA GLU A 103 1.48 -4.01 -4.30
C GLU A 103 0.63 -5.16 -4.83
N GLY A 104 1.13 -6.40 -4.71
CA GLY A 104 0.37 -7.60 -5.06
C GLY A 104 -0.91 -7.77 -4.23
N PHE A 105 -0.88 -7.41 -2.95
CA PHE A 105 -2.06 -7.38 -2.09
C PHE A 105 -3.06 -6.30 -2.54
N PHE A 106 -2.61 -5.07 -2.81
CA PHE A 106 -3.47 -3.99 -3.31
C PHE A 106 -4.10 -4.33 -4.66
N ALA A 107 -3.37 -4.95 -5.57
CA ALA A 107 -3.91 -5.39 -6.86
C ALA A 107 -5.03 -6.43 -6.69
N LYS A 108 -4.86 -7.40 -5.78
CA LYS A 108 -5.89 -8.40 -5.46
C LYS A 108 -7.13 -7.76 -4.81
N LEU A 109 -6.95 -6.86 -3.85
CA LEU A 109 -8.03 -6.10 -3.21
C LEU A 109 -8.83 -5.32 -4.28
N SER A 110 -8.14 -4.55 -5.11
CA SER A 110 -8.76 -3.76 -6.18
C SER A 110 -9.57 -4.63 -7.13
N LYS A 111 -8.99 -5.75 -7.62
CA LYS A 111 -9.64 -6.65 -8.57
C LYS A 111 -10.84 -7.38 -7.98
N ARG A 112 -10.72 -7.87 -6.74
CA ARG A 112 -11.71 -8.76 -6.12
C ARG A 112 -12.84 -8.02 -5.40
N ARG A 113 -12.59 -6.81 -4.87
CA ARG A 113 -13.54 -6.09 -4.02
C ARG A 113 -13.89 -4.70 -4.54
N LEU A 114 -12.92 -3.90 -5.01
CA LEU A 114 -13.17 -2.50 -5.30
C LEU A 114 -13.77 -2.27 -6.70
N LYS A 115 -13.20 -2.89 -7.75
CA LYS A 115 -13.65 -2.67 -9.15
C LYS A 115 -15.09 -3.08 -9.43
N ARG A 116 -15.64 -4.02 -8.66
CA ARG A 116 -17.00 -4.55 -8.84
C ARG A 116 -17.91 -4.22 -7.64
N GLY A 117 -17.38 -3.52 -6.63
CA GLY A 117 -18.11 -3.17 -5.44
C GLY A 117 -18.94 -1.90 -5.65
N VAL A 118 -20.17 -1.92 -5.16
CA VAL A 118 -20.99 -0.72 -5.00
C VAL A 118 -21.04 -0.42 -3.52
N PHE A 119 -20.47 0.72 -3.10
CA PHE A 119 -20.39 1.11 -1.70
C PHE A 119 -21.29 2.32 -1.46
N ARG A 120 -22.22 2.21 -0.51
CA ARG A 120 -23.18 3.25 -0.18
C ARG A 120 -22.62 4.31 0.78
N SER A 121 -21.50 3.98 1.46
CA SER A 121 -20.83 4.86 2.40
C SER A 121 -19.34 4.51 2.55
N VAL A 122 -18.56 5.42 3.16
CA VAL A 122 -17.16 5.13 3.54
C VAL A 122 -17.09 3.97 4.54
N VAL A 123 -18.04 3.86 5.44
CA VAL A 123 -18.11 2.76 6.41
C VAL A 123 -18.29 1.42 5.72
N ASP A 124 -19.17 1.36 4.72
CA ASP A 124 -19.39 0.15 3.91
C ASP A 124 -18.12 -0.26 3.14
N LEU A 125 -17.44 0.72 2.53
CA LEU A 125 -16.15 0.51 1.88
C LEU A 125 -15.09 -0.03 2.86
N GLN A 126 -14.96 0.59 4.04
CA GLN A 126 -14.00 0.16 5.07
C GLN A 126 -14.32 -1.25 5.58
N ALA A 127 -15.60 -1.57 5.77
CA ALA A 127 -16.02 -2.92 6.15
C ALA A 127 -15.64 -3.98 5.11
N ALA A 128 -15.80 -3.66 3.81
CA ALA A 128 -15.39 -4.56 2.72
C ALA A 128 -13.87 -4.77 2.67
N ILE A 129 -13.10 -3.71 2.89
CA ILE A 129 -11.64 -3.77 2.99
C ILE A 129 -11.22 -4.64 4.18
N ASN A 130 -11.80 -4.40 5.36
CA ASN A 130 -11.46 -5.15 6.57
C ASN A 130 -11.79 -6.64 6.42
N ARG A 131 -12.95 -6.99 5.83
CA ARG A 131 -13.27 -8.38 5.50
C ARG A 131 -12.23 -9.01 4.59
N PHE A 132 -11.77 -8.30 3.56
CA PHE A 132 -10.75 -8.82 2.66
C PHE A 132 -9.41 -9.07 3.36
N VAL A 133 -8.99 -8.18 4.28
CA VAL A 133 -7.80 -8.39 5.13
C VAL A 133 -7.97 -9.63 6.00
N THR A 134 -9.12 -9.77 6.65
CA THR A 134 -9.43 -10.95 7.49
C THR A 134 -9.41 -12.24 6.69
N GLU A 135 -10.07 -12.28 5.52
CA GLU A 135 -10.07 -13.45 4.63
C GLU A 135 -8.65 -13.81 4.16
N THR A 136 -7.81 -12.79 3.87
CA THR A 136 -6.41 -13.01 3.50
C THR A 136 -5.63 -13.66 4.63
N ASN A 137 -5.88 -13.22 5.87
CA ASN A 137 -5.19 -13.73 7.06
C ASN A 137 -5.71 -15.09 7.56
N GLN A 138 -6.89 -15.54 7.11
CA GLN A 138 -7.37 -16.90 7.40
C GLN A 138 -6.58 -17.98 6.66
N MET A 139 -6.09 -17.68 5.47
CA MET A 139 -5.28 -18.60 4.66
C MET A 139 -4.07 -17.85 4.07
N PRO A 140 -3.17 -17.34 4.91
CA PRO A 140 -2.04 -16.56 4.47
C PRO A 140 -1.08 -17.47 3.70
N LYS A 141 -0.41 -16.88 2.70
CA LYS A 141 0.61 -17.58 1.91
C LYS A 141 1.89 -16.76 1.93
N PRO A 142 3.02 -17.35 2.30
CA PRO A 142 4.32 -16.68 2.23
C PRO A 142 4.52 -16.04 0.87
N PHE A 143 5.18 -14.88 0.86
CA PHE A 143 5.51 -14.22 -0.40
C PHE A 143 6.70 -14.94 -1.05
N THR A 144 6.53 -15.33 -2.29
CA THR A 144 7.61 -15.96 -3.07
C THR A 144 8.05 -15.01 -4.17
N TRP A 145 9.32 -14.63 -4.17
CA TRP A 145 9.94 -13.90 -5.25
C TRP A 145 10.16 -14.83 -6.44
N THR A 146 9.54 -14.49 -7.57
CA THR A 146 9.72 -15.24 -8.82
C THR A 146 10.67 -14.54 -9.79
N ALA A 147 11.02 -13.26 -9.51
CA ALA A 147 11.92 -12.50 -10.34
C ALA A 147 13.38 -12.80 -9.97
N ASP A 148 14.22 -12.95 -10.99
CA ASP A 148 15.65 -13.16 -10.85
C ASP A 148 16.32 -11.89 -10.28
N PRO A 149 17.01 -11.97 -9.11
CA PRO A 149 17.65 -10.82 -8.49
C PRO A 149 18.67 -10.12 -9.40
N ASP A 150 19.43 -10.87 -10.19
CA ASP A 150 20.46 -10.32 -11.08
C ASP A 150 19.85 -9.49 -12.21
N LYS A 151 18.71 -9.93 -12.76
CA LYS A 151 17.94 -9.15 -13.73
C LYS A 151 17.39 -7.86 -13.15
N ILE A 152 16.96 -7.88 -11.89
CA ILE A 152 16.49 -6.70 -11.17
C ILE A 152 17.63 -5.71 -10.98
N ILE A 153 18.77 -6.17 -10.46
CA ILE A 153 19.97 -5.33 -10.23
C ILE A 153 20.44 -4.72 -11.54
N ALA A 154 20.50 -5.51 -12.62
CA ALA A 154 20.89 -5.02 -13.95
C ALA A 154 19.91 -3.96 -14.49
N ALA A 155 18.60 -4.12 -14.28
CA ALA A 155 17.59 -3.14 -14.67
C ALA A 155 17.73 -1.81 -13.90
N VAL A 156 17.98 -1.87 -12.60
CA VAL A 156 18.22 -0.69 -11.74
C VAL A 156 19.48 0.06 -12.21
N LYS A 157 20.59 -0.65 -12.44
CA LYS A 157 21.85 -0.07 -12.96
C LYS A 157 21.65 0.64 -14.29
N ARG A 158 20.92 0.02 -15.25
CA ARG A 158 20.60 0.67 -16.54
C ARG A 158 19.77 1.95 -16.35
N GLY A 159 18.79 1.94 -15.44
CA GLY A 159 17.98 3.12 -15.13
C GLY A 159 18.82 4.28 -14.58
N HIS A 160 19.81 4.03 -13.73
CA HIS A 160 20.76 5.04 -13.25
C HIS A 160 21.62 5.60 -14.36
N GLN A 161 22.18 4.75 -15.24
CA GLN A 161 23.02 5.19 -16.37
C GLN A 161 22.27 6.10 -17.36
N VAL A 162 20.97 5.84 -17.59
CA VAL A 162 20.15 6.70 -18.46
C VAL A 162 19.90 8.06 -17.80
N LEU A 163 19.71 8.14 -16.49
CA LEU A 163 19.54 9.41 -15.77
C LEU A 163 20.82 10.23 -15.76
N ASP A 164 21.99 9.60 -15.58
CA ASP A 164 23.30 10.26 -15.59
C ASP A 164 23.69 10.75 -16.98
N SER A 165 23.15 10.17 -18.05
CA SER A 165 23.42 10.56 -19.45
C SER A 165 22.56 11.73 -19.95
N ILE A 166 21.54 12.16 -19.18
CA ILE A 166 20.64 13.27 -19.52
C ILE A 166 21.09 14.59 -18.83
N HIS A 167 22.11 14.53 -18.00
CA HIS A 167 22.81 15.69 -17.39
C HIS A 167 24.20 15.84 -17.99
#